data_e731dfc45100d8bdfba3b8dfa5002eb8
#
_entry.id   e731dfc45100d8bdfba3b8dfa5002eb8
#
_cell.length_a   1.000
_cell.length_b   1.000
_cell.length_c   1.000
_cell.angle_alpha   90.00
_cell.angle_beta   90.00
_cell.angle_gamma   90.00
#
_symmetry.space_group_name_H-M   'P 1'
#
loop_
_entity.id
_entity.type
_entity.pdbx_description
1 polymer ?
#
loop_
_entity_poly.entity_id
_entity_poly.type
_entity_poly.pdbx_seq_one_letter_code
_entity_poly.pdbx_strand_id
1 'polypeptide(L)'
;MKTIAIIGSCDTKYREICYMRELIEAQGVKALVIDVATGPDPSKGYDISREEVAESAGVSWQDMESKSKGEKISFMTEAVAGYVEKIYQERKVDGIVSAGGLQNTVMATAAMQRLPIGVPKVMATTVASGRKTFESIVADKDIVTIPSICDFTGLNLVTRQIIANACAACVGMVKNAGKPLEKGKKIVVGVTLMGITNVGACAAVDELERLGIEAIGFHTTGVGGAIMEKMAEDGLINGILDLTTHEITQEYFKGGFSYGEDAKY
;
A
#
# COMPACT_ATOMS: atom_id res chain seq x y z
N MET A 1 1.85 -16.11 -16.93
CA MET A 1 2.26 -14.72 -17.29
C MET A 1 1.99 -13.87 -16.06
N LYS A 2 2.91 -12.97 -15.69
CA LYS A 2 2.73 -12.06 -14.56
C LYS A 2 1.63 -11.04 -14.88
N THR A 3 0.88 -10.63 -13.85
CA THR A 3 -0.25 -9.71 -13.98
C THR A 3 -0.12 -8.56 -12.98
N ILE A 4 -0.28 -7.32 -13.45
CA ILE A 4 -0.32 -6.11 -12.62
C ILE A 4 -1.74 -5.56 -12.62
N ALA A 5 -2.32 -5.35 -11.44
CA ALA A 5 -3.57 -4.62 -11.30
C ALA A 5 -3.34 -3.11 -11.46
N ILE A 6 -4.14 -2.46 -12.28
CA ILE A 6 -4.23 -1.00 -12.40
C ILE A 6 -5.52 -0.59 -11.71
N ILE A 7 -5.44 0.16 -10.62
CA ILE A 7 -6.62 0.69 -9.93
C ILE A 7 -6.81 2.14 -10.36
N GLY A 8 -7.98 2.48 -10.87
CA GLY A 8 -8.24 3.84 -11.31
C GLY A 8 -9.70 4.15 -11.59
N SER A 9 -10.05 5.43 -11.53
CA SER A 9 -11.39 5.94 -11.83
C SER A 9 -11.54 6.13 -13.34
N CYS A 10 -12.13 5.15 -14.01
CA CYS A 10 -12.23 5.15 -15.49
C CYS A 10 -13.15 6.26 -16.05
N ASP A 11 -14.00 6.85 -15.21
CA ASP A 11 -14.83 8.00 -15.59
C ASP A 11 -14.02 9.29 -15.86
N THR A 12 -12.93 9.49 -15.11
CA THR A 12 -12.14 10.72 -15.16
C THR A 12 -10.70 10.53 -15.63
N LYS A 13 -10.17 9.32 -15.55
CA LYS A 13 -8.76 8.98 -15.84
C LYS A 13 -8.57 7.93 -16.94
N TYR A 14 -9.58 7.78 -17.79
CA TYR A 14 -9.57 6.78 -18.86
C TYR A 14 -8.29 6.81 -19.72
N ARG A 15 -7.83 8.01 -20.11
CA ARG A 15 -6.64 8.17 -20.98
C ARG A 15 -5.37 7.72 -20.28
N GLU A 16 -5.21 8.11 -19.02
CA GLU A 16 -4.08 7.74 -18.19
C GLU A 16 -4.04 6.23 -17.95
N ILE A 17 -5.19 5.63 -17.64
CA ILE A 17 -5.34 4.19 -17.41
C ILE A 17 -5.03 3.40 -18.69
N CYS A 18 -5.55 3.80 -19.84
CA CYS A 18 -5.21 3.15 -21.11
C CYS A 18 -3.70 3.21 -21.40
N TYR A 19 -3.09 4.37 -21.15
CA TYR A 19 -1.65 4.53 -21.34
C TYR A 19 -0.83 3.66 -20.36
N MET A 20 -1.27 3.52 -19.11
CA MET A 20 -0.65 2.57 -18.17
C MET A 20 -0.74 1.12 -18.68
N ARG A 21 -1.91 0.71 -19.18
CA ARG A 21 -2.12 -0.61 -19.78
C ARG A 21 -1.14 -0.85 -20.93
N GLU A 22 -1.07 0.07 -21.89
CA GLU A 22 -0.16 -0.02 -23.05
C GLU A 22 1.31 -0.20 -22.60
N LEU A 23 1.76 0.59 -21.63
CA LEU A 23 3.13 0.54 -21.13
C LEU A 23 3.47 -0.78 -20.42
N ILE A 24 2.54 -1.35 -19.69
CA ILE A 24 2.73 -2.62 -18.97
C ILE A 24 2.72 -3.78 -19.96
N GLU A 25 1.75 -3.81 -20.86
CA GLU A 25 1.61 -4.88 -21.85
C GLU A 25 2.75 -4.89 -22.87
N ALA A 26 3.25 -3.72 -23.27
CA ALA A 26 4.43 -3.60 -24.12
C ALA A 26 5.69 -4.24 -23.50
N GLN A 27 5.71 -4.41 -22.18
CA GLN A 27 6.79 -5.09 -21.46
C GLN A 27 6.51 -6.57 -21.20
N GLY A 28 5.47 -7.15 -21.81
CA GLY A 28 5.15 -8.58 -21.70
C GLY A 28 4.57 -8.99 -20.33
N VAL A 29 3.93 -8.05 -19.63
CA VAL A 29 3.19 -8.28 -18.39
C VAL A 29 1.71 -7.99 -18.67
N LYS A 30 0.79 -8.80 -18.16
CA LYS A 30 -0.64 -8.58 -18.31
C LYS A 30 -1.08 -7.41 -17.41
N ALA A 31 -1.84 -6.48 -17.94
CA ALA A 31 -2.55 -5.48 -17.16
C ALA A 31 -3.97 -5.96 -16.86
N LEU A 32 -4.44 -5.75 -15.63
CA LEU A 32 -5.81 -5.98 -15.19
C LEU A 32 -6.36 -4.66 -14.62
N VAL A 33 -7.21 -4.00 -15.33
CA VAL A 33 -7.78 -2.70 -14.90
C VAL A 33 -9.01 -2.93 -14.04
N ILE A 34 -8.99 -2.35 -12.84
CA ILE A 34 -10.08 -2.37 -11.86
C ILE A 34 -10.63 -0.94 -11.78
N ASP A 35 -11.89 -0.78 -12.17
CA ASP A 35 -12.57 0.51 -12.07
C ASP A 35 -13.04 0.79 -10.64
N VAL A 36 -12.74 1.98 -10.15
CA VAL A 36 -13.17 2.50 -8.85
C VAL A 36 -13.91 3.84 -9.00
N ALA A 37 -14.49 4.09 -10.17
CA ALA A 37 -15.21 5.32 -10.45
C ALA A 37 -16.43 5.49 -9.53
N THR A 38 -16.58 6.68 -8.96
CA THR A 38 -17.72 7.04 -8.10
C THR A 38 -18.67 8.05 -8.77
N GLY A 39 -18.30 8.50 -9.97
CA GLY A 39 -19.08 9.39 -10.83
C GLY A 39 -19.93 8.65 -11.86
N PRO A 40 -20.14 9.26 -13.03
CA PRO A 40 -20.89 8.64 -14.15
C PRO A 40 -20.28 7.30 -14.58
N ASP A 41 -21.09 6.45 -15.17
CA ASP A 41 -20.63 5.18 -15.72
C ASP A 41 -19.59 5.40 -16.82
N PRO A 42 -18.35 4.90 -16.68
CA PRO A 42 -17.30 5.04 -17.69
C PRO A 42 -17.56 4.17 -18.93
N SER A 43 -18.45 3.18 -18.86
CA SER A 43 -18.85 2.23 -19.91
C SER A 43 -17.72 1.46 -20.61
N LYS A 44 -16.45 1.75 -20.32
CA LYS A 44 -15.28 1.10 -20.94
C LYS A 44 -13.98 1.40 -20.21
N GLY A 45 -12.93 0.68 -20.59
CA GLY A 45 -11.55 0.95 -20.12
C GLY A 45 -11.09 0.09 -18.96
N TYR A 46 -11.96 -0.78 -18.44
CA TYR A 46 -11.70 -1.70 -17.35
C TYR A 46 -11.89 -3.15 -17.78
N ASP A 47 -11.33 -4.05 -16.99
CA ASP A 47 -11.57 -5.49 -17.06
C ASP A 47 -12.52 -5.92 -15.95
N ILE A 48 -12.44 -5.23 -14.80
CA ILE A 48 -13.30 -5.41 -13.62
C ILE A 48 -14.05 -4.10 -13.40
N SER A 49 -15.38 -4.17 -13.40
CA SER A 49 -16.21 -2.99 -13.22
C SER A 49 -16.36 -2.63 -11.73
N ARG A 50 -16.73 -1.39 -11.46
CA ARG A 50 -17.08 -0.93 -10.10
C ARG A 50 -18.28 -1.69 -9.52
N GLU A 51 -19.20 -2.13 -10.39
CA GLU A 51 -20.35 -2.96 -10.01
C GLU A 51 -19.86 -4.30 -9.48
N GLU A 52 -18.94 -4.97 -10.17
CA GLU A 52 -18.34 -6.24 -9.73
C GLU A 52 -17.60 -6.08 -8.40
N VAL A 53 -16.87 -4.97 -8.24
CA VAL A 53 -16.19 -4.64 -6.98
C VAL A 53 -17.20 -4.47 -5.86
N ALA A 54 -18.29 -3.72 -6.07
CA ALA A 54 -19.35 -3.49 -5.09
C ALA A 54 -20.08 -4.79 -4.72
N GLU A 55 -20.45 -5.60 -5.71
CA GLU A 55 -21.10 -6.90 -5.50
C GLU A 55 -20.23 -7.86 -4.70
N SER A 56 -18.90 -7.82 -4.89
CA SER A 56 -17.97 -8.62 -4.10
C SER A 56 -17.99 -8.29 -2.61
N ALA A 57 -18.38 -7.07 -2.26
CA ALA A 57 -18.60 -6.59 -0.90
C ALA A 57 -20.06 -6.78 -0.42
N GLY A 58 -20.89 -7.46 -1.21
CA GLY A 58 -22.30 -7.75 -0.86
C GLY A 58 -23.28 -6.59 -1.08
N VAL A 59 -22.89 -5.56 -1.85
CA VAL A 59 -23.70 -4.35 -2.10
C VAL A 59 -23.91 -4.18 -3.60
N SER A 60 -25.16 -3.93 -4.02
CA SER A 60 -25.43 -3.53 -5.40
C SER A 60 -24.97 -2.08 -5.62
N TRP A 61 -24.31 -1.82 -6.76
CA TRP A 61 -23.94 -0.43 -7.10
C TRP A 61 -25.16 0.48 -7.23
N GLN A 62 -26.31 -0.04 -7.63
CA GLN A 62 -27.56 0.72 -7.68
C GLN A 62 -27.96 1.31 -6.32
N ASP A 63 -27.71 0.59 -5.24
CA ASP A 63 -27.96 1.08 -3.88
C ASP A 63 -27.02 2.25 -3.51
N MET A 64 -25.88 2.31 -4.17
CA MET A 64 -24.90 3.38 -3.99
C MET A 64 -25.21 4.63 -4.81
N GLU A 65 -26.02 4.55 -5.87
CA GLU A 65 -26.31 5.68 -6.75
C GLU A 65 -26.89 6.90 -6.02
N SER A 66 -27.77 6.64 -5.04
CA SER A 66 -28.41 7.67 -4.22
C SER A 66 -27.53 8.26 -3.11
N LYS A 67 -26.36 7.68 -2.87
CA LYS A 67 -25.46 8.09 -1.79
C LYS A 67 -24.64 9.33 -2.17
N SER A 68 -24.21 10.06 -1.18
CA SER A 68 -23.29 11.18 -1.36
C SER A 68 -21.94 10.72 -1.94
N LYS A 69 -21.21 11.63 -2.54
CA LYS A 69 -19.89 11.36 -3.08
C LYS A 69 -18.94 10.81 -2.02
N GLY A 70 -18.99 11.33 -0.79
CA GLY A 70 -18.16 10.87 0.32
C GLY A 70 -18.48 9.43 0.72
N GLU A 71 -19.76 9.07 0.83
CA GLU A 71 -20.18 7.70 1.13
C GLU A 71 -19.75 6.71 0.03
N LYS A 72 -19.87 7.10 -1.24
CA LYS A 72 -19.40 6.29 -2.38
C LYS A 72 -17.89 6.03 -2.32
N ILE A 73 -17.10 7.07 -2.01
CA ILE A 73 -15.64 6.95 -1.87
C ILE A 73 -15.28 6.03 -0.70
N SER A 74 -15.91 6.24 0.45
CA SER A 74 -15.65 5.42 1.65
C SER A 74 -15.99 3.95 1.39
N PHE A 75 -17.16 3.68 0.83
CA PHE A 75 -17.58 2.33 0.46
C PHE A 75 -16.61 1.68 -0.54
N MET A 76 -16.32 2.38 -1.65
CA MET A 76 -15.45 1.84 -2.71
C MET A 76 -14.02 1.60 -2.20
N THR A 77 -13.55 2.40 -1.25
CA THR A 77 -12.24 2.21 -0.60
C THR A 77 -12.14 0.84 0.07
N GLU A 78 -13.14 0.47 0.87
CA GLU A 78 -13.17 -0.83 1.54
C GLU A 78 -13.47 -1.98 0.56
N ALA A 79 -14.38 -1.76 -0.39
CA ALA A 79 -14.75 -2.77 -1.37
C ALA A 79 -13.56 -3.17 -2.26
N VAL A 80 -12.84 -2.18 -2.82
CA VAL A 80 -11.67 -2.47 -3.67
C VAL A 80 -10.53 -3.09 -2.87
N ALA A 81 -10.34 -2.71 -1.61
CA ALA A 81 -9.33 -3.31 -0.74
C ALA A 81 -9.60 -4.80 -0.53
N GLY A 82 -10.83 -5.18 -0.18
CA GLY A 82 -11.23 -6.59 -0.05
C GLY A 82 -11.19 -7.36 -1.36
N TYR A 83 -11.62 -6.73 -2.47
CA TYR A 83 -11.57 -7.36 -3.79
C TYR A 83 -10.14 -7.69 -4.22
N VAL A 84 -9.23 -6.76 -4.06
CA VAL A 84 -7.82 -6.94 -4.44
C VAL A 84 -7.14 -7.99 -3.57
N GLU A 85 -7.40 -7.99 -2.27
CA GLU A 85 -6.91 -9.04 -1.37
C GLU A 85 -7.35 -10.42 -1.83
N LYS A 86 -8.64 -10.60 -2.18
CA LYS A 86 -9.20 -11.85 -2.71
C LYS A 86 -8.50 -12.30 -3.99
N ILE A 87 -8.41 -11.43 -5.01
CA ILE A 87 -7.78 -11.80 -6.29
C ILE A 87 -6.26 -12.05 -6.17
N TYR A 88 -5.61 -11.45 -5.18
CA TYR A 88 -4.23 -11.77 -4.85
C TYR A 88 -4.10 -13.16 -4.22
N GLN A 89 -4.95 -13.52 -3.27
CA GLN A 89 -5.00 -14.86 -2.67
C GLN A 89 -5.30 -15.93 -3.74
N GLU A 90 -6.14 -15.61 -4.72
CA GLU A 90 -6.43 -16.44 -5.89
C GLU A 90 -5.28 -16.47 -6.93
N ARG A 91 -4.18 -15.78 -6.67
CA ARG A 91 -3.00 -15.67 -7.55
C ARG A 91 -3.29 -15.08 -8.93
N LYS A 92 -4.29 -14.21 -9.01
CA LYS A 92 -4.68 -13.52 -10.26
C LYS A 92 -3.84 -12.28 -10.54
N VAL A 93 -3.20 -11.70 -9.51
CA VAL A 93 -2.34 -10.52 -9.61
C VAL A 93 -1.03 -10.72 -8.86
N ASP A 94 0.05 -10.11 -9.37
CA ASP A 94 1.41 -10.17 -8.82
C ASP A 94 1.90 -8.82 -8.31
N GLY A 95 1.17 -7.75 -8.56
CA GLY A 95 1.50 -6.40 -8.10
C GLY A 95 0.42 -5.40 -8.47
N ILE A 96 0.53 -4.20 -7.93
CA ILE A 96 -0.41 -3.10 -8.14
C ILE A 96 0.32 -1.83 -8.55
N VAL A 97 -0.26 -1.12 -9.51
CA VAL A 97 0.13 0.25 -9.84
C VAL A 97 -1.10 1.14 -9.96
N SER A 98 -0.97 2.39 -9.55
CA SER A 98 -2.03 3.38 -9.71
C SER A 98 -1.44 4.78 -9.93
N ALA A 99 -2.22 5.66 -10.55
CA ALA A 99 -1.87 7.07 -10.74
C ALA A 99 -3.10 7.96 -10.57
N GLY A 100 -2.98 9.03 -9.78
CA GLY A 100 -4.11 9.96 -9.62
C GLY A 100 -3.99 10.99 -8.53
N GLY A 101 -5.10 11.71 -8.31
CA GLY A 101 -5.29 12.67 -7.24
C GLY A 101 -5.72 12.01 -5.92
N LEU A 102 -6.11 12.82 -4.94
CA LEU A 102 -6.42 12.39 -3.57
C LEU A 102 -7.40 11.21 -3.51
N GLN A 103 -8.55 11.31 -4.19
CA GLN A 103 -9.58 10.27 -4.14
C GLN A 103 -9.05 8.92 -4.63
N ASN A 104 -8.41 8.90 -5.80
CA ASN A 104 -7.84 7.69 -6.37
C ASN A 104 -6.69 7.15 -5.50
N THR A 105 -5.92 8.04 -4.89
CA THR A 105 -4.83 7.65 -3.98
C THR A 105 -5.38 6.89 -2.77
N VAL A 106 -6.41 7.42 -2.11
CA VAL A 106 -7.03 6.77 -0.93
C VAL A 106 -7.52 5.37 -1.28
N MET A 107 -8.28 5.22 -2.37
CA MET A 107 -8.82 3.92 -2.78
C MET A 107 -7.72 2.92 -3.18
N ALA A 108 -6.75 3.38 -3.99
CA ALA A 108 -5.68 2.50 -4.46
C ALA A 108 -4.72 2.07 -3.33
N THR A 109 -4.38 2.99 -2.42
CA THR A 109 -3.48 2.66 -1.31
C THR A 109 -4.15 1.79 -0.26
N ALA A 110 -5.46 1.93 -0.02
CA ALA A 110 -6.21 0.99 0.82
C ALA A 110 -6.11 -0.45 0.29
N ALA A 111 -6.24 -0.63 -1.03
CA ALA A 111 -6.03 -1.94 -1.65
C ALA A 111 -4.58 -2.42 -1.54
N MET A 112 -3.60 -1.53 -1.74
CA MET A 112 -2.17 -1.84 -1.58
C MET A 112 -1.82 -2.26 -0.16
N GLN A 113 -2.44 -1.65 0.85
CA GLN A 113 -2.23 -1.93 2.27
C GLN A 113 -2.71 -3.33 2.69
N ARG A 114 -3.68 -3.91 1.98
CA ARG A 114 -4.13 -5.30 2.22
C ARG A 114 -3.14 -6.36 1.74
N LEU A 115 -2.20 -5.99 0.89
CA LEU A 115 -1.24 -6.94 0.34
C LEU A 115 -0.02 -7.13 1.26
N PRO A 116 0.56 -8.33 1.30
CA PRO A 116 1.75 -8.61 2.07
C PRO A 116 2.93 -7.69 1.72
N ILE A 117 3.84 -7.51 2.66
CA ILE A 117 5.15 -6.87 2.43
C ILE A 117 5.90 -7.70 1.37
N GLY A 118 6.57 -7.01 0.44
CA GLY A 118 7.29 -7.63 -0.68
C GLY A 118 6.47 -7.80 -1.97
N VAL A 119 5.14 -7.68 -1.91
CA VAL A 119 4.32 -7.59 -3.13
C VAL A 119 4.53 -6.21 -3.76
N PRO A 120 4.86 -6.12 -5.06
CA PRO A 120 5.06 -4.82 -5.74
C PRO A 120 3.84 -3.89 -5.68
N LYS A 121 4.04 -2.70 -5.12
CA LYS A 121 3.01 -1.66 -4.93
C LYS A 121 3.59 -0.30 -5.33
N VAL A 122 3.02 0.33 -6.34
CA VAL A 122 3.51 1.64 -6.83
C VAL A 122 2.35 2.62 -7.00
N MET A 123 2.46 3.78 -6.37
CA MET A 123 1.46 4.85 -6.43
C MET A 123 2.06 6.15 -6.93
N ALA A 124 1.68 6.60 -8.12
CA ALA A 124 1.99 7.95 -8.60
C ALA A 124 0.86 8.91 -8.16
N THR A 125 1.18 9.92 -7.35
CA THR A 125 0.14 10.71 -6.68
C THR A 125 0.46 12.19 -6.55
N THR A 126 -0.57 13.01 -6.68
CA THR A 126 -0.48 14.45 -6.38
C THR A 126 -0.30 14.72 -4.88
N VAL A 127 -0.66 13.77 -4.03
CA VAL A 127 -0.56 13.91 -2.56
C VAL A 127 0.87 13.74 -2.07
N ALA A 128 1.73 13.05 -2.82
CA ALA A 128 3.14 12.87 -2.48
C ALA A 128 4.01 14.12 -2.71
N SER A 129 3.43 15.24 -3.16
CA SER A 129 4.15 16.49 -3.38
C SER A 129 3.93 17.50 -2.25
N GLY A 130 4.96 18.28 -1.92
CA GLY A 130 4.88 19.36 -0.94
C GLY A 130 5.10 18.92 0.50
N ARG A 131 4.40 19.58 1.44
CA ARG A 131 4.58 19.44 2.89
C ARG A 131 3.66 18.40 3.55
N LYS A 132 2.96 17.59 2.79
CA LYS A 132 2.03 16.60 3.35
C LYS A 132 2.79 15.36 3.82
N THR A 133 2.35 14.79 4.92
CA THR A 133 2.85 13.54 5.46
C THR A 133 2.32 12.34 4.67
N PHE A 134 3.11 11.29 4.56
CA PHE A 134 2.77 10.08 3.82
C PHE A 134 2.10 9.01 4.68
N GLU A 135 1.95 9.24 5.97
CA GLU A 135 1.48 8.25 6.95
C GLU A 135 0.20 7.52 6.52
N SER A 136 -0.82 8.28 6.12
CA SER A 136 -2.09 7.69 5.68
C SER A 136 -2.02 6.94 4.33
N ILE A 137 -0.97 7.18 3.53
CA ILE A 137 -0.81 6.55 2.22
C ILE A 137 -0.04 5.24 2.35
N VAL A 138 1.08 5.29 3.06
CA VAL A 138 2.03 4.18 3.16
C VAL A 138 1.67 3.26 4.32
N ALA A 139 1.22 3.83 5.44
CA ALA A 139 0.95 3.12 6.70
C ALA A 139 2.13 2.21 7.08
N ASP A 140 1.86 0.93 7.32
CA ASP A 140 2.83 -0.11 7.67
C ASP A 140 3.36 -0.90 6.45
N LYS A 141 3.14 -0.40 5.22
CA LYS A 141 3.46 -1.14 3.97
C LYS A 141 4.55 -0.48 3.13
N ASP A 142 5.22 -1.32 2.38
CA ASP A 142 6.28 -0.99 1.44
C ASP A 142 5.75 -0.43 0.10
N ILE A 143 4.95 0.64 0.18
CA ILE A 143 4.38 1.29 -1.00
C ILE A 143 5.37 2.30 -1.58
N VAL A 144 5.78 2.10 -2.83
CA VAL A 144 6.59 3.08 -3.57
C VAL A 144 5.70 4.22 -4.01
N THR A 145 5.97 5.42 -3.49
CA THR A 145 5.24 6.64 -3.87
C THR A 145 6.06 7.50 -4.81
N ILE A 146 5.44 7.93 -5.91
CA ILE A 146 6.07 8.80 -6.91
C ILE A 146 5.28 10.12 -6.95
N PRO A 147 5.91 11.28 -6.64
CA PRO A 147 5.28 12.59 -6.80
C PRO A 147 4.89 12.85 -8.24
N SER A 148 3.66 13.28 -8.47
CA SER A 148 3.16 13.55 -9.83
C SER A 148 3.73 14.81 -10.48
N ILE A 149 4.33 15.69 -9.70
CA ILE A 149 4.88 17.02 -10.09
C ILE A 149 3.79 17.99 -10.53
N CYS A 150 2.79 17.53 -11.28
CA CYS A 150 1.62 18.29 -11.68
C CYS A 150 0.36 17.48 -11.46
N ASP A 151 -0.82 18.10 -11.66
CA ASP A 151 -2.08 17.37 -11.56
C ASP A 151 -2.29 16.45 -12.77
N PHE A 152 -2.99 15.34 -12.53
CA PHE A 152 -3.40 14.39 -13.58
C PHE A 152 -4.65 14.91 -14.32
N THR A 153 -4.44 15.82 -15.25
CA THR A 153 -5.49 16.41 -16.11
C THR A 153 -5.34 15.97 -17.57
N GLY A 154 -5.11 14.70 -17.79
CA GLY A 154 -4.83 14.10 -19.07
C GLY A 154 -3.34 13.82 -19.30
N LEU A 155 -3.02 13.32 -20.50
CA LEU A 155 -1.66 12.96 -20.90
C LEU A 155 -0.92 14.17 -21.47
N ASN A 156 -0.03 14.76 -20.68
CA ASN A 156 0.89 15.81 -21.09
C ASN A 156 2.35 15.34 -20.96
N LEU A 157 3.31 16.21 -21.24
CA LEU A 157 4.74 15.90 -21.16
C LEU A 157 5.16 15.31 -19.79
N VAL A 158 4.67 15.91 -18.70
CA VAL A 158 5.04 15.52 -17.33
C VAL A 158 4.31 14.26 -16.92
N THR A 159 2.97 14.21 -17.07
CA THR A 159 2.18 13.05 -16.66
C THR A 159 2.55 11.79 -17.43
N ARG A 160 2.89 11.88 -18.72
CA ARG A 160 3.40 10.74 -19.50
C ARG A 160 4.68 10.16 -18.89
N GLN A 161 5.63 11.03 -18.53
CA GLN A 161 6.90 10.58 -17.95
C GLN A 161 6.71 9.96 -16.57
N ILE A 162 5.90 10.58 -15.72
CA ILE A 162 5.64 10.06 -14.37
C ILE A 162 4.90 8.72 -14.42
N ILE A 163 3.87 8.59 -15.26
CA ILE A 163 3.17 7.32 -15.47
C ILE A 163 4.11 6.26 -16.01
N ALA A 164 4.96 6.60 -16.98
CA ALA A 164 5.93 5.66 -17.53
C ALA A 164 6.91 5.17 -16.46
N ASN A 165 7.41 6.06 -15.61
CA ASN A 165 8.28 5.70 -14.49
C ASN A 165 7.58 4.78 -13.49
N ALA A 166 6.32 5.08 -13.14
CA ALA A 166 5.54 4.24 -12.22
C ALA A 166 5.29 2.83 -12.77
N CYS A 167 4.89 2.75 -14.04
CA CYS A 167 4.69 1.47 -14.71
C CYS A 167 6.00 0.67 -14.84
N ALA A 168 7.10 1.32 -15.23
CA ALA A 168 8.41 0.68 -15.35
C ALA A 168 8.92 0.16 -13.99
N ALA A 169 8.76 0.94 -12.92
CA ALA A 169 9.08 0.52 -11.57
C ALA A 169 8.28 -0.73 -11.16
N CYS A 170 6.96 -0.69 -11.31
CA CYS A 170 6.10 -1.82 -10.95
C CYS A 170 6.41 -3.07 -11.78
N VAL A 171 6.57 -2.94 -13.10
CA VAL A 171 6.96 -4.06 -13.99
C VAL A 171 8.33 -4.62 -13.60
N GLY A 172 9.31 -3.75 -13.33
CA GLY A 172 10.64 -4.16 -12.89
C GLY A 172 10.59 -4.94 -11.58
N MET A 173 9.82 -4.46 -10.60
CA MET A 173 9.60 -5.15 -9.33
C MET A 173 8.90 -6.50 -9.55
N VAL A 174 7.80 -6.56 -10.31
CA VAL A 174 7.04 -7.80 -10.55
C VAL A 174 7.86 -8.86 -11.28
N LYS A 175 8.72 -8.45 -12.21
CA LYS A 175 9.59 -9.38 -12.95
C LYS A 175 10.76 -9.91 -12.12
N ASN A 176 11.28 -9.09 -11.21
CA ASN A 176 12.50 -9.39 -10.47
C ASN A 176 12.27 -9.57 -8.96
N ALA A 177 11.04 -9.32 -8.47
CA ALA A 177 10.72 -9.52 -7.06
C ALA A 177 10.95 -10.99 -6.67
N GLY A 178 11.54 -11.16 -5.51
CA GLY A 178 11.57 -12.43 -4.80
C GLY A 178 10.14 -12.89 -4.44
N LYS A 179 10.08 -13.94 -3.62
CA LYS A 179 8.80 -14.30 -3.00
C LYS A 179 8.44 -13.24 -1.94
N PRO A 180 7.15 -12.94 -1.77
CA PRO A 180 6.71 -12.15 -0.62
C PRO A 180 7.25 -12.73 0.68
N LEU A 181 7.35 -11.89 1.71
CA LEU A 181 7.77 -12.35 3.03
C LEU A 181 6.81 -13.43 3.52
N GLU A 182 7.35 -14.60 3.81
CA GLU A 182 6.62 -15.72 4.37
C GLU A 182 7.27 -16.07 5.71
N LYS A 183 6.47 -16.57 6.65
CA LYS A 183 6.97 -17.07 7.93
C LYS A 183 8.03 -18.15 7.68
N GLY A 184 9.27 -17.83 8.04
CA GLY A 184 10.40 -18.76 7.93
C GLY A 184 10.39 -19.82 9.03
N LYS A 185 11.37 -20.73 8.99
CA LYS A 185 11.61 -21.72 10.06
C LYS A 185 12.40 -21.13 11.23
N LYS A 186 13.07 -20.01 11.04
CA LYS A 186 13.85 -19.34 12.08
C LYS A 186 12.92 -18.60 13.04
N ILE A 187 13.34 -18.54 14.29
CA ILE A 187 12.74 -17.62 15.26
C ILE A 187 13.17 -16.21 14.87
N VAL A 188 12.23 -15.31 14.79
CA VAL A 188 12.43 -13.89 14.46
C VAL A 188 11.95 -13.05 15.64
N VAL A 189 12.77 -12.10 16.10
CA VAL A 189 12.46 -11.20 17.22
C VAL A 189 12.52 -9.76 16.73
N GLY A 190 11.45 -8.99 16.96
CA GLY A 190 11.45 -7.55 16.79
C GLY A 190 12.16 -6.86 17.95
N VAL A 191 13.04 -5.92 17.66
CA VAL A 191 13.78 -5.15 18.68
C VAL A 191 13.53 -3.67 18.47
N THR A 192 12.98 -2.99 19.48
CA THR A 192 12.81 -1.54 19.38
C THR A 192 14.13 -0.81 19.62
N LEU A 193 14.39 0.23 18.84
CA LEU A 193 15.61 1.02 18.96
C LEU A 193 15.38 2.51 18.66
N MET A 194 16.25 3.33 19.21
CA MET A 194 16.38 4.76 18.93
C MET A 194 17.83 5.18 19.10
N GLY A 195 18.23 6.35 18.59
CA GLY A 195 19.61 6.82 18.66
C GLY A 195 20.24 6.72 20.06
N ILE A 196 19.48 7.08 21.09
CA ILE A 196 19.95 7.06 22.49
C ILE A 196 20.09 5.65 23.09
N THR A 197 19.35 4.68 22.58
CA THR A 197 19.38 3.27 23.05
C THR A 197 20.17 2.37 22.11
N ASN A 198 20.67 2.91 21.01
CA ASN A 198 21.26 2.15 19.91
C ASN A 198 22.38 1.19 20.36
N VAL A 199 23.21 1.60 21.30
CA VAL A 199 24.33 0.77 21.80
C VAL A 199 23.79 -0.52 22.45
N GLY A 200 22.77 -0.39 23.31
CA GLY A 200 22.14 -1.54 23.97
C GLY A 200 21.34 -2.40 22.98
N ALA A 201 20.63 -1.75 22.06
CA ALA A 201 19.86 -2.46 21.04
C ALA A 201 20.75 -3.26 20.09
N CYS A 202 21.87 -2.70 19.61
CA CYS A 202 22.84 -3.43 18.81
C CYS A 202 23.43 -4.63 19.55
N ALA A 203 23.80 -4.46 20.82
CA ALA A 203 24.31 -5.56 21.64
C ALA A 203 23.27 -6.69 21.81
N ALA A 204 22.00 -6.34 21.94
CA ALA A 204 20.90 -7.32 22.00
C ALA A 204 20.72 -8.04 20.67
N VAL A 205 20.79 -7.32 19.54
CA VAL A 205 20.74 -7.91 18.19
C VAL A 205 21.90 -8.88 17.99
N ASP A 206 23.12 -8.48 18.30
CA ASP A 206 24.32 -9.34 18.17
C ASP A 206 24.16 -10.64 19.00
N GLU A 207 23.61 -10.55 20.21
CA GLU A 207 23.40 -11.71 21.07
C GLU A 207 22.29 -12.63 20.54
N LEU A 208 21.18 -12.06 20.04
CA LEU A 208 20.12 -12.84 19.39
C LEU A 208 20.65 -13.60 18.17
N GLU A 209 21.44 -12.93 17.32
CA GLU A 209 22.06 -13.56 16.15
C GLU A 209 23.04 -14.67 16.56
N ARG A 210 23.84 -14.45 17.61
CA ARG A 210 24.73 -15.47 18.17
C ARG A 210 23.96 -16.72 18.63
N LEU A 211 22.75 -16.55 19.10
CA LEU A 211 21.84 -17.64 19.49
C LEU A 211 21.09 -18.27 18.31
N GLY A 212 21.34 -17.81 17.07
CA GLY A 212 20.66 -18.28 15.85
C GLY A 212 19.26 -17.73 15.65
N ILE A 213 18.90 -16.68 16.38
CA ILE A 213 17.64 -15.96 16.29
C ILE A 213 17.83 -14.78 15.32
N GLU A 214 16.93 -14.60 14.37
CA GLU A 214 16.94 -13.44 13.49
C GLU A 214 16.34 -12.23 14.21
N ALA A 215 17.04 -11.10 14.22
CA ALA A 215 16.58 -9.88 14.86
C ALA A 215 16.22 -8.82 13.83
N ILE A 216 15.07 -8.16 14.00
CA ILE A 216 14.60 -7.05 13.16
C ILE A 216 14.50 -5.81 14.04
N GLY A 217 15.26 -4.77 13.70
CA GLY A 217 15.23 -3.48 14.40
C GLY A 217 14.08 -2.60 13.93
N PHE A 218 13.33 -2.03 14.89
CA PHE A 218 12.23 -1.07 14.62
C PHE A 218 12.54 0.26 15.30
N HIS A 219 12.55 1.33 14.51
CA HIS A 219 12.83 2.67 15.02
C HIS A 219 11.59 3.30 15.64
N THR A 220 11.64 3.58 16.95
CA THR A 220 10.48 4.03 17.75
C THR A 220 10.23 5.54 17.63
N THR A 221 9.69 5.98 16.50
CA THR A 221 9.35 7.37 16.20
C THR A 221 7.89 7.55 15.77
N GLY A 222 6.98 6.79 16.34
CA GLY A 222 5.54 6.87 16.09
C GLY A 222 4.99 5.83 15.12
N VAL A 223 5.84 5.13 14.38
CA VAL A 223 5.42 4.14 13.36
C VAL A 223 6.08 2.78 13.57
N GLY A 224 7.31 2.75 14.08
CA GLY A 224 8.10 1.53 14.18
C GLY A 224 7.50 0.49 15.11
N GLY A 225 6.98 0.91 16.27
CA GLY A 225 6.29 0.02 17.21
C GLY A 225 5.05 -0.61 16.59
N ALA A 226 4.22 0.20 15.93
CA ALA A 226 3.00 -0.29 15.28
C ALA A 226 3.29 -1.27 14.13
N ILE A 227 4.33 -1.02 13.32
CA ILE A 227 4.78 -1.97 12.30
C ILE A 227 5.22 -3.29 12.95
N MET A 228 5.97 -3.22 14.06
CA MET A 228 6.43 -4.39 14.80
C MET A 228 5.24 -5.20 15.35
N GLU A 229 4.26 -4.54 15.97
CA GLU A 229 3.03 -5.16 16.46
C GLU A 229 2.27 -5.86 15.32
N LYS A 230 2.10 -5.16 14.20
CA LYS A 230 1.42 -5.71 13.03
C LYS A 230 2.14 -6.94 12.47
N MET A 231 3.47 -6.91 12.41
CA MET A 231 4.25 -8.07 11.97
C MET A 231 4.16 -9.24 12.96
N ALA A 232 3.97 -8.97 14.25
CA ALA A 232 3.71 -10.01 15.25
C ALA A 232 2.30 -10.60 15.07
N GLU A 233 1.28 -9.78 14.87
CA GLU A 233 -0.09 -10.23 14.57
C GLU A 233 -0.14 -11.09 13.30
N ASP A 234 0.57 -10.69 12.25
CA ASP A 234 0.68 -11.42 11.00
C ASP A 234 1.54 -12.70 11.14
N GLY A 235 2.17 -12.89 12.30
CA GLY A 235 3.01 -14.05 12.61
C GLY A 235 4.36 -14.06 11.88
N LEU A 236 4.80 -12.92 11.37
CA LEU A 236 6.12 -12.75 10.74
C LEU A 236 7.25 -12.71 11.76
N ILE A 237 6.98 -12.20 12.97
CA ILE A 237 7.88 -12.23 14.12
C ILE A 237 7.28 -13.07 15.25
N ASN A 238 8.15 -13.70 16.03
CA ASN A 238 7.77 -14.68 17.06
C ASN A 238 7.86 -14.12 18.48
N GLY A 239 8.57 -13.00 18.64
CA GLY A 239 8.76 -12.34 19.92
C GLY A 239 9.14 -10.89 19.75
N ILE A 240 8.93 -10.11 20.79
CA ILE A 240 9.24 -8.68 20.84
C ILE A 240 10.20 -8.44 22.00
N LEU A 241 11.25 -7.67 21.75
CA LEU A 241 12.17 -7.14 22.75
C LEU A 241 12.04 -5.60 22.71
N ASP A 242 11.14 -5.07 23.51
CA ASP A 242 10.90 -3.63 23.59
C ASP A 242 11.90 -2.98 24.56
N LEU A 243 13.10 -2.66 24.04
CA LEU A 243 14.16 -1.95 24.79
C LEU A 243 13.96 -0.45 24.83
N THR A 244 13.18 0.08 23.90
CA THR A 244 12.99 1.53 23.71
C THR A 244 11.53 1.88 23.79
N THR A 245 11.02 1.99 25.00
CA THR A 245 9.61 2.30 25.31
C THR A 245 9.25 3.76 24.99
N HIS A 246 9.89 4.36 23.96
CA HIS A 246 9.74 5.78 23.64
C HIS A 246 8.32 6.12 23.18
N GLU A 247 7.72 5.30 22.31
CA GLU A 247 6.37 5.51 21.80
C GLU A 247 5.33 5.41 22.92
N ILE A 248 5.48 4.45 23.84
CA ILE A 248 4.64 4.32 25.05
C ILE A 248 4.73 5.59 25.92
N THR A 249 5.96 6.07 26.15
CA THR A 249 6.18 7.30 26.90
C THR A 249 5.56 8.51 26.23
N GLN A 250 5.71 8.62 24.91
CA GLN A 250 5.14 9.71 24.13
C GLN A 250 3.60 9.66 24.13
N GLU A 251 3.00 8.48 24.05
CA GLU A 251 1.55 8.34 24.16
C GLU A 251 1.06 8.76 25.54
N TYR A 252 1.71 8.31 26.58
CA TYR A 252 1.33 8.67 27.95
C TYR A 252 1.38 10.19 28.21
N PHE A 253 2.43 10.85 27.73
CA PHE A 253 2.63 12.29 27.88
C PHE A 253 2.10 13.13 26.71
N LYS A 254 1.40 12.52 25.75
CA LYS A 254 0.86 13.17 24.56
C LYS A 254 1.93 13.92 23.76
N GLY A 255 3.08 13.29 23.58
CA GLY A 255 4.22 13.83 22.84
C GLY A 255 4.07 13.69 21.32
N GLY A 256 5.03 14.27 20.57
CA GLY A 256 4.98 14.35 19.12
C GLY A 256 5.25 13.05 18.36
N PHE A 257 5.67 11.97 19.06
CA PHE A 257 5.90 10.63 18.50
C PHE A 257 4.91 9.60 19.03
N SER A 258 3.80 10.06 19.59
CA SER A 258 2.68 9.20 19.97
C SER A 258 2.06 8.59 18.70
N TYR A 259 1.76 7.31 18.73
CA TYR A 259 1.06 6.63 17.63
C TYR A 259 -0.46 6.86 17.66
N GLY A 260 -0.98 7.39 18.75
CA GLY A 260 -2.40 7.66 18.95
C GLY A 260 -3.11 6.63 19.82
N GLU A 261 -4.42 6.82 19.99
CA GLU A 261 -5.25 6.01 20.90
C GLU A 261 -5.42 4.55 20.45
N ASP A 262 -5.11 4.25 19.18
CA ASP A 262 -5.22 2.90 18.60
C ASP A 262 -3.97 2.04 18.81
N ALA A 263 -2.92 2.58 19.43
CA ALA A 263 -1.70 1.82 19.72
C ALA A 263 -1.98 0.70 20.73
N LYS A 264 -1.51 -0.50 20.42
CA LYS A 264 -1.61 -1.69 21.28
C LYS A 264 -0.24 -1.95 21.91
N TYR A 265 0.05 -1.26 22.99
CA TYR A 265 1.31 -1.45 23.71
C TYR A 265 1.26 -2.61 24.70
#